data_67457a0ee4abbd40f2ced6b4872e372e
#
_entry.id   67457a0ee4abbd40f2ced6b4872e372e
#
_cell.length_a   1.000
_cell.length_b   1.000
_cell.length_c   1.000
_cell.angle_alpha   90.00
_cell.angle_beta   90.00
_cell.angle_gamma   90.00
#
_symmetry.space_group_name_H-M   'P 1'
#
loop_
_entity.id
_entity.type
_entity.pdbx_description
1 polymer ?
#
loop_
_entity_poly.entity_id
_entity_poly.type
_entity_poly.pdbx_seq_one_letter_code
_entity_poly.pdbx_strand_id
1 'polypeptide(L)'
;HGIGRIKKYDIYSEQLPDSFDGFRIAFASDFHYESRFGKKRLPGLLKALQAADADLLLLGGDYRGRNGGNLSELFDVLYQVCVPYGTYGVMGNHENNANYEIVRQEMERTGIRLLEHQVDTLWKGNQYILLCGIRNPFDLTKNGISPTLSLQAEDYVIMLTHTPDYVEDVDVSNTDLALAGHTHGGQISFFGRYTPAHFSKYGSRFLSGLKYNSAGIPVIITNGIGTSRKDIRLFTPSEIVLVIL
;
A
#
# COMPACT_ATOMS: atom_id res chain seq x y z
N HIS A 1 18.78 -11.73 -6.59
CA HIS A 1 18.04 -11.32 -5.40
C HIS A 1 16.93 -10.35 -5.83
N GLY A 2 15.80 -10.89 -6.32
CA GLY A 2 14.63 -10.13 -6.76
C GLY A 2 13.66 -9.82 -5.62
N ILE A 3 12.46 -9.39 -5.98
CA ILE A 3 11.30 -9.36 -5.09
C ILE A 3 10.95 -10.82 -4.74
N GLY A 4 10.62 -11.09 -3.48
CA GLY A 4 10.45 -12.46 -2.99
C GLY A 4 9.28 -13.19 -3.66
N ARG A 5 8.12 -12.52 -3.82
CA ARG A 5 6.93 -13.10 -4.45
C ARG A 5 5.93 -12.05 -4.91
N ILE A 6 5.04 -12.44 -5.83
CA ILE A 6 3.75 -11.80 -6.06
C ILE A 6 2.70 -12.63 -5.32
N LYS A 7 1.98 -12.02 -4.40
CA LYS A 7 0.92 -12.69 -3.62
C LYS A 7 -0.44 -12.23 -4.11
N LYS A 8 -1.21 -13.17 -4.63
CA LYS A 8 -2.53 -12.93 -5.20
C LYS A 8 -3.64 -13.04 -4.16
N TYR A 9 -4.64 -12.17 -4.28
CA TYR A 9 -5.91 -12.22 -3.56
C TYR A 9 -7.04 -11.97 -4.56
N ASP A 10 -8.01 -12.87 -4.58
CA ASP A 10 -9.26 -12.70 -5.29
C ASP A 10 -10.28 -12.17 -4.28
N ILE A 11 -10.89 -11.03 -4.56
CA ILE A 11 -11.84 -10.34 -3.68
C ILE A 11 -13.21 -10.31 -4.38
N TYR A 12 -14.20 -10.80 -3.69
CA TYR A 12 -15.57 -10.86 -4.19
C TYR A 12 -16.46 -9.92 -3.38
N SER A 13 -17.24 -9.11 -4.07
CA SER A 13 -18.23 -8.22 -3.46
C SER A 13 -19.44 -8.07 -4.38
N GLU A 14 -20.63 -8.14 -3.82
CA GLU A 14 -21.87 -7.87 -4.54
C GLU A 14 -22.03 -6.38 -4.91
N GLN A 15 -21.29 -5.50 -4.24
CA GLN A 15 -21.29 -4.06 -4.51
C GLN A 15 -20.31 -3.66 -5.64
N LEU A 16 -19.44 -4.59 -6.06
CA LEU A 16 -18.50 -4.30 -7.14
C LEU A 16 -19.25 -4.09 -8.45
N PRO A 17 -19.07 -2.95 -9.15
CA PRO A 17 -19.67 -2.77 -10.47
C PRO A 17 -19.15 -3.79 -11.49
N ASP A 18 -20.03 -4.37 -12.29
CA ASP A 18 -19.72 -5.44 -13.26
C ASP A 18 -18.54 -5.12 -14.18
N SER A 19 -18.38 -3.85 -14.56
CA SER A 19 -17.26 -3.44 -15.40
C SER A 19 -15.89 -3.65 -14.74
N PHE A 20 -15.84 -3.74 -13.40
CA PHE A 20 -14.60 -3.97 -12.63
C PHE A 20 -14.36 -5.45 -12.31
N ASP A 21 -15.23 -6.38 -12.74
CA ASP A 21 -14.94 -7.80 -12.61
C ASP A 21 -13.62 -8.15 -13.33
N GLY A 22 -12.73 -8.82 -12.60
CA GLY A 22 -11.38 -9.15 -13.06
C GLY A 22 -10.38 -7.97 -13.05
N PHE A 23 -10.74 -6.80 -12.50
CA PHE A 23 -9.84 -5.64 -12.41
C PHE A 23 -8.65 -5.93 -11.50
N ARG A 24 -7.46 -5.64 -11.98
CA ARG A 24 -6.19 -6.06 -11.36
C ARG A 24 -5.47 -4.87 -10.71
N ILE A 25 -5.22 -4.96 -9.42
CA ILE A 25 -4.54 -3.92 -8.66
C ILE A 25 -3.22 -4.46 -8.14
N ALA A 26 -2.09 -3.90 -8.58
CA ALA A 26 -0.81 -4.13 -7.94
C ALA A 26 -0.66 -3.19 -6.74
N PHE A 27 -0.26 -3.74 -5.60
CA PHE A 27 0.02 -2.96 -4.40
C PHE A 27 1.42 -3.24 -3.90
N ALA A 28 2.21 -2.18 -3.72
CA ALA A 28 3.58 -2.22 -3.21
C ALA A 28 3.77 -1.14 -2.14
N SER A 29 4.52 -1.44 -1.09
CA SER A 29 4.74 -0.53 0.04
C SER A 29 6.08 -0.79 0.70
N ASP A 30 6.49 0.12 1.58
CA ASP A 30 7.66 -0.06 2.46
C ASP A 30 8.93 -0.35 1.67
N PHE A 31 9.23 0.49 0.71
CA PHE A 31 10.43 0.35 -0.14
C PHE A 31 11.71 0.53 0.66
N HIS A 32 11.73 1.50 1.58
CA HIS A 32 12.92 1.89 2.34
C HIS A 32 14.16 1.92 1.46
N TYR A 33 14.02 2.58 0.31
CA TYR A 33 15.08 2.68 -0.68
C TYR A 33 16.36 3.26 -0.07
N GLU A 34 17.52 2.75 -0.47
CA GLU A 34 18.84 3.04 0.13
C GLU A 34 19.06 2.53 1.58
N SER A 35 18.15 1.65 2.06
CA SER A 35 18.53 0.69 3.10
C SER A 35 19.27 -0.48 2.46
N ARG A 36 18.80 -1.73 2.58
CA ARG A 36 19.28 -2.85 1.72
C ARG A 36 18.57 -2.97 0.39
N PHE A 37 17.43 -2.34 0.26
CA PHE A 37 16.74 -2.22 -1.02
C PHE A 37 17.35 -1.05 -1.80
N GLY A 38 18.52 -1.29 -2.41
CA GLY A 38 19.21 -0.29 -3.20
C GLY A 38 19.13 -0.58 -4.70
N LYS A 39 19.84 0.23 -5.46
CA LYS A 39 19.88 0.27 -6.94
C LYS A 39 19.95 -1.11 -7.61
N LYS A 40 20.73 -2.05 -7.09
CA LYS A 40 20.88 -3.41 -7.66
C LYS A 40 19.58 -4.23 -7.69
N ARG A 41 18.58 -3.85 -6.91
CA ARG A 41 17.28 -4.53 -6.84
C ARG A 41 16.19 -3.90 -7.69
N LEU A 42 16.41 -2.69 -8.17
CA LEU A 42 15.44 -1.95 -8.98
C LEU A 42 15.01 -2.70 -10.25
N PRO A 43 15.91 -3.35 -11.02
CA PRO A 43 15.47 -4.13 -12.18
C PRO A 43 14.55 -5.30 -11.81
N GLY A 44 14.79 -5.93 -10.65
CA GLY A 44 13.92 -6.98 -10.14
C GLY A 44 12.54 -6.45 -9.70
N LEU A 45 12.47 -5.25 -9.13
CA LEU A 45 11.23 -4.57 -8.79
C LEU A 45 10.42 -4.27 -10.06
N LEU A 46 11.04 -3.64 -11.05
CA LEU A 46 10.39 -3.32 -12.33
C LEU A 46 9.80 -4.58 -12.98
N LYS A 47 10.63 -5.62 -13.11
CA LYS A 47 10.19 -6.90 -13.69
C LYS A 47 9.00 -7.51 -12.92
N ALA A 48 9.02 -7.45 -11.60
CA ALA A 48 7.94 -8.00 -10.78
C ALA A 48 6.65 -7.19 -10.88
N LEU A 49 6.73 -5.84 -10.91
CA LEU A 49 5.58 -4.98 -11.11
C LEU A 49 4.97 -5.16 -12.51
N GLN A 50 5.80 -5.24 -13.55
CA GLN A 50 5.34 -5.52 -14.92
C GLN A 50 4.70 -6.91 -15.03
N ALA A 51 5.28 -7.93 -14.36
CA ALA A 51 4.73 -9.29 -14.36
C ALA A 51 3.41 -9.41 -13.58
N ALA A 52 3.06 -8.45 -12.74
CA ALA A 52 1.75 -8.39 -12.09
C ALA A 52 0.64 -8.12 -13.10
N ASP A 53 0.95 -7.52 -14.27
CA ASP A 53 0.00 -7.24 -15.33
C ASP A 53 -1.26 -6.57 -14.79
N ALA A 54 -1.05 -5.45 -14.08
CA ALA A 54 -2.09 -4.77 -13.34
C ALA A 54 -2.70 -3.61 -14.14
N ASP A 55 -3.97 -3.31 -13.85
CA ASP A 55 -4.68 -2.15 -14.38
C ASP A 55 -4.35 -0.87 -13.60
N LEU A 56 -4.09 -1.01 -12.31
CA LEU A 56 -3.84 0.07 -11.36
C LEU A 56 -2.64 -0.28 -10.48
N LEU A 57 -1.79 0.71 -10.18
CA LEU A 57 -0.69 0.56 -9.21
C LEU A 57 -0.95 1.44 -7.98
N LEU A 58 -0.94 0.83 -6.81
CA LEU A 58 -1.09 1.50 -5.52
C LEU A 58 0.21 1.40 -4.71
N LEU A 59 0.64 2.52 -4.13
CA LEU A 59 1.88 2.65 -3.37
C LEU A 59 1.57 3.06 -1.92
N GLY A 60 1.94 2.20 -0.97
CA GLY A 60 1.52 2.30 0.44
C GLY A 60 2.44 3.10 1.34
N GLY A 61 3.39 3.90 0.81
CA GLY A 61 4.29 4.72 1.62
C GLY A 61 5.59 4.05 2.02
N ASP A 62 6.36 4.77 2.84
CA ASP A 62 7.71 4.40 3.30
C ASP A 62 8.67 4.15 2.13
N TYR A 63 8.79 5.16 1.25
CA TYR A 63 9.65 5.11 0.06
C TYR A 63 11.12 5.21 0.44
N ARG A 64 11.46 6.08 1.41
CA ARG A 64 12.84 6.40 1.77
C ARG A 64 13.36 5.54 2.92
N GLY A 65 14.58 5.00 2.76
CA GLY A 65 15.33 4.35 3.83
C GLY A 65 16.06 5.36 4.74
N ARG A 66 16.65 4.87 5.83
CA ARG A 66 17.33 5.70 6.83
C ARG A 66 18.60 6.38 6.34
N ASN A 67 19.31 5.78 5.40
CA ASN A 67 20.63 6.27 4.98
C ASN A 67 20.55 7.45 4.02
N GLY A 68 19.36 7.82 3.63
CA GLY A 68 19.12 8.88 2.66
C GLY A 68 19.65 8.53 1.30
N GLY A 69 19.20 8.59 0.23
CA GLY A 69 19.73 8.29 -1.09
C GLY A 69 18.99 9.09 -2.15
N ASN A 70 19.37 8.91 -3.39
CA ASN A 70 18.68 9.52 -4.50
C ASN A 70 17.39 8.75 -4.82
N LEU A 71 16.26 9.23 -4.32
CA LEU A 71 14.96 8.62 -4.56
C LEU A 71 14.54 8.63 -6.03
N SER A 72 15.11 9.51 -6.85
CA SER A 72 14.76 9.59 -8.27
C SER A 72 14.95 8.24 -8.98
N GLU A 73 15.97 7.46 -8.60
CA GLU A 73 16.19 6.12 -9.20
C GLU A 73 15.02 5.14 -8.92
N LEU A 74 14.44 5.20 -7.72
CA LEU A 74 13.24 4.41 -7.39
C LEU A 74 12.03 4.89 -8.19
N PHE A 75 11.81 6.20 -8.21
CA PHE A 75 10.64 6.78 -8.89
C PHE A 75 10.74 6.65 -10.42
N ASP A 76 11.95 6.69 -10.99
CA ASP A 76 12.16 6.39 -12.41
C ASP A 76 11.77 4.95 -12.78
N VAL A 77 11.98 4.01 -11.87
CA VAL A 77 11.53 2.62 -12.04
C VAL A 77 10.01 2.52 -11.90
N LEU A 78 9.41 3.20 -10.93
CA LEU A 78 7.95 3.22 -10.76
C LEU A 78 7.26 3.86 -11.97
N TYR A 79 7.83 4.92 -12.53
CA TYR A 79 7.35 5.58 -13.75
C TYR A 79 7.32 4.64 -14.99
N GLN A 80 8.27 3.69 -15.07
CA GLN A 80 8.31 2.70 -16.17
C GLN A 80 7.23 1.63 -16.05
N VAL A 81 6.49 1.58 -14.96
CA VAL A 81 5.34 0.66 -14.79
C VAL A 81 4.12 1.30 -15.41
N CYS A 82 3.85 0.96 -16.68
CA CYS A 82 2.69 1.48 -17.38
C CYS A 82 1.43 0.69 -16.96
N VAL A 83 0.51 1.36 -16.29
CA VAL A 83 -0.79 0.82 -15.89
C VAL A 83 -1.92 1.72 -16.43
N PRO A 84 -2.98 1.14 -17.01
CA PRO A 84 -4.03 1.92 -17.71
C PRO A 84 -4.73 2.97 -16.84
N TYR A 85 -4.91 2.67 -15.55
CA TYR A 85 -5.62 3.54 -14.59
C TYR A 85 -4.68 4.39 -13.74
N GLY A 86 -3.38 4.38 -14.05
CA GLY A 86 -2.37 5.21 -13.42
C GLY A 86 -1.86 4.64 -12.10
N THR A 87 -1.01 5.44 -11.46
CA THR A 87 -0.36 5.10 -10.20
C THR A 87 -0.75 6.11 -9.13
N TYR A 88 -1.17 5.60 -7.97
CA TYR A 88 -1.52 6.39 -6.81
C TYR A 88 -0.68 6.00 -5.61
N GLY A 89 -0.47 6.92 -4.69
CA GLY A 89 0.29 6.63 -3.48
C GLY A 89 -0.15 7.44 -2.28
N VAL A 90 0.20 6.95 -1.11
CA VAL A 90 0.10 7.65 0.17
C VAL A 90 1.48 7.76 0.80
N MET A 91 1.62 8.65 1.79
CA MET A 91 2.83 8.78 2.58
C MET A 91 2.82 7.80 3.75
N GLY A 92 4.02 7.32 4.14
CA GLY A 92 4.22 6.53 5.35
C GLY A 92 4.81 7.36 6.50
N ASN A 93 5.24 6.69 7.57
CA ASN A 93 5.82 7.37 8.72
C ASN A 93 7.29 7.82 8.49
N HIS A 94 7.95 7.31 7.48
CA HIS A 94 9.28 7.78 7.07
C HIS A 94 9.23 9.06 6.23
N GLU A 95 8.08 9.39 5.66
CA GLU A 95 7.84 10.64 4.95
C GLU A 95 7.39 11.75 5.90
N ASN A 96 8.25 12.11 6.84
CA ASN A 96 8.03 13.22 7.77
C ASN A 96 8.95 14.40 7.44
N ASN A 97 8.53 15.61 7.78
CA ASN A 97 9.31 16.85 7.61
C ASN A 97 9.99 16.95 6.23
N ALA A 98 11.33 17.02 6.18
CA ALA A 98 12.09 17.18 4.95
C ALA A 98 11.91 16.03 3.94
N ASN A 99 11.64 14.82 4.40
CA ASN A 99 11.43 13.68 3.52
C ASN A 99 10.09 13.76 2.77
N TYR A 100 9.08 14.34 3.39
CA TYR A 100 7.78 14.53 2.77
C TYR A 100 7.88 15.30 1.46
N GLU A 101 8.54 16.45 1.48
CA GLU A 101 8.63 17.31 0.30
C GLU A 101 9.44 16.65 -0.83
N ILE A 102 10.51 15.91 -0.49
CA ILE A 102 11.30 15.16 -1.47
C ILE A 102 10.43 14.11 -2.17
N VAL A 103 9.66 13.33 -1.42
CA VAL A 103 8.81 12.29 -2.00
C VAL A 103 7.67 12.90 -2.81
N ARG A 104 7.05 14.00 -2.31
CA ARG A 104 6.00 14.72 -3.03
C ARG A 104 6.48 15.20 -4.40
N GLN A 105 7.68 15.81 -4.47
CA GLN A 105 8.27 16.28 -5.72
C GLN A 105 8.58 15.14 -6.70
N GLU A 106 9.06 14.00 -6.20
CA GLU A 106 9.30 12.83 -7.03
C GLU A 106 7.99 12.21 -7.58
N MET A 107 6.94 12.16 -6.77
CA MET A 107 5.61 11.74 -7.23
C MET A 107 5.08 12.67 -8.33
N GLU A 108 5.16 13.98 -8.10
CA GLU A 108 4.73 14.98 -9.09
C GLU A 108 5.52 14.85 -10.40
N ARG A 109 6.85 14.72 -10.32
CA ARG A 109 7.73 14.54 -11.47
C ARG A 109 7.38 13.29 -12.29
N THR A 110 6.95 12.22 -11.64
CA THR A 110 6.66 10.94 -12.28
C THR A 110 5.16 10.70 -12.54
N GLY A 111 4.32 11.71 -12.29
CA GLY A 111 2.87 11.62 -12.52
C GLY A 111 2.15 10.66 -11.57
N ILE A 112 2.77 10.28 -10.45
CA ILE A 112 2.12 9.49 -9.40
C ILE A 112 1.20 10.41 -8.60
N ARG A 113 -0.08 10.06 -8.50
CA ARG A 113 -1.07 10.85 -7.77
C ARG A 113 -0.97 10.59 -6.28
N LEU A 114 -0.53 11.59 -5.52
CA LEU A 114 -0.52 11.56 -4.07
C LEU A 114 -1.94 11.78 -3.54
N LEU A 115 -2.42 10.85 -2.74
CA LEU A 115 -3.70 10.98 -2.03
C LEU A 115 -3.45 11.38 -0.57
N GLU A 116 -3.95 12.54 -0.20
CA GLU A 116 -3.78 13.11 1.13
C GLU A 116 -5.12 13.38 1.79
N HIS A 117 -5.71 12.33 2.37
CA HIS A 117 -7.03 12.37 2.97
C HIS A 117 -8.09 12.76 1.94
N GLN A 118 -7.98 12.15 0.76
CA GLN A 118 -8.75 12.48 -0.44
C GLN A 118 -9.36 11.24 -1.05
N VAL A 119 -10.44 11.45 -1.78
CA VAL A 119 -11.08 10.43 -2.61
C VAL A 119 -10.93 10.80 -4.08
N ASP A 120 -10.51 9.85 -4.89
CA ASP A 120 -10.52 9.96 -6.36
C ASP A 120 -11.47 8.92 -6.96
N THR A 121 -11.97 9.17 -8.16
CA THR A 121 -12.92 8.31 -8.84
C THR A 121 -12.25 7.63 -10.04
N LEU A 122 -12.31 6.31 -10.08
CA LEU A 122 -11.82 5.51 -11.20
C LEU A 122 -12.99 5.08 -12.07
N TRP A 123 -13.04 5.60 -13.27
CA TRP A 123 -14.10 5.29 -14.25
C TRP A 123 -13.70 4.18 -15.19
N LYS A 124 -14.56 3.17 -15.37
CA LYS A 124 -14.43 2.14 -16.40
C LYS A 124 -15.75 2.02 -17.16
N GLY A 125 -15.77 2.54 -18.38
CA GLY A 125 -17.01 2.72 -19.12
C GLY A 125 -17.91 3.76 -18.45
N ASN A 126 -19.10 3.35 -18.09
CA ASN A 126 -20.11 4.17 -17.40
C ASN A 126 -20.24 3.87 -15.91
N GLN A 127 -19.37 3.04 -15.36
CA GLN A 127 -19.36 2.67 -13.95
C GLN A 127 -18.05 3.16 -13.30
N TYR A 128 -18.04 3.25 -11.98
CA TYR A 128 -16.88 3.72 -11.24
C TYR A 128 -16.70 2.97 -9.91
N ILE A 129 -15.48 3.04 -9.40
CA ILE A 129 -15.12 2.73 -8.01
C ILE A 129 -14.39 3.93 -7.42
N LEU A 130 -14.38 4.01 -6.10
CA LEU A 130 -13.72 5.11 -5.37
C LEU A 130 -12.41 4.63 -4.74
N LEU A 131 -11.38 5.47 -4.84
CA LEU A 131 -10.09 5.25 -4.21
C LEU A 131 -9.85 6.34 -3.16
N CYS A 132 -9.85 5.94 -1.88
CA CYS A 132 -9.63 6.83 -0.75
C CYS A 132 -8.21 6.67 -0.21
N GLY A 133 -7.39 7.71 -0.21
CA GLY A 133 -6.06 7.71 0.37
C GLY A 133 -6.00 8.46 1.70
N ILE A 134 -5.36 7.86 2.70
CA ILE A 134 -5.27 8.40 4.06
C ILE A 134 -3.95 9.15 4.26
N ARG A 135 -4.07 10.43 4.60
CA ARG A 135 -2.93 11.26 5.00
C ARG A 135 -2.51 10.95 6.42
N ASN A 136 -1.21 10.74 6.63
CA ASN A 136 -0.61 10.53 7.94
C ASN A 136 -1.52 9.80 8.96
N PRO A 137 -1.70 8.48 8.82
CA PRO A 137 -2.64 7.71 9.64
C PRO A 137 -2.23 7.61 11.13
N PHE A 138 -1.09 8.21 11.50
CA PHE A 138 -0.60 8.27 12.89
C PHE A 138 -1.02 9.54 13.63
N ASP A 139 -1.44 10.60 12.91
CA ASP A 139 -1.93 11.83 13.52
C ASP A 139 -3.47 11.86 13.52
N LEU A 140 -4.06 11.12 14.46
CA LEU A 140 -5.52 11.03 14.59
C LEU A 140 -6.16 12.32 15.11
N THR A 141 -5.38 13.26 15.63
CA THR A 141 -5.92 14.58 16.03
C THR A 141 -6.35 15.41 14.81
N LYS A 142 -5.72 15.15 13.65
CA LYS A 142 -6.05 15.84 12.39
C LYS A 142 -6.76 14.92 11.40
N ASN A 143 -6.46 13.64 11.41
CA ASN A 143 -6.91 12.68 10.39
C ASN A 143 -7.79 11.55 10.97
N GLY A 144 -8.33 11.73 12.17
CA GLY A 144 -9.19 10.76 12.85
C GLY A 144 -10.64 10.71 12.35
N ILE A 145 -10.99 11.50 11.33
CA ILE A 145 -12.29 11.43 10.64
C ILE A 145 -11.98 10.90 9.23
N SER A 146 -12.45 9.70 8.92
CA SER A 146 -12.22 9.11 7.61
C SER A 146 -12.98 9.84 6.50
N PRO A 147 -12.35 10.11 5.34
CA PRO A 147 -13.05 10.65 4.17
C PRO A 147 -14.19 9.74 3.68
N THR A 148 -14.11 8.43 3.97
CA THR A 148 -15.13 7.46 3.53
C THR A 148 -16.49 7.68 4.18
N LEU A 149 -16.55 8.35 5.35
CA LEU A 149 -17.82 8.66 6.02
C LEU A 149 -18.73 9.60 5.23
N SER A 150 -18.17 10.34 4.28
CA SER A 150 -18.94 11.25 3.40
C SER A 150 -19.42 10.57 2.11
N LEU A 151 -19.06 9.31 1.88
CA LEU A 151 -19.42 8.55 0.69
C LEU A 151 -20.77 7.84 0.86
N GLN A 152 -21.35 7.39 -0.25
CA GLN A 152 -22.58 6.64 -0.20
C GLN A 152 -22.31 5.17 0.16
N ALA A 153 -23.26 4.52 0.80
CA ALA A 153 -23.12 3.12 1.19
C ALA A 153 -23.11 2.15 -0.01
N GLU A 154 -23.58 2.61 -1.16
CA GLU A 154 -23.65 1.86 -2.41
C GLU A 154 -22.37 2.01 -3.26
N ASP A 155 -21.47 2.94 -2.91
CA ASP A 155 -20.20 3.10 -3.59
C ASP A 155 -19.26 1.96 -3.24
N TYR A 156 -18.54 1.41 -4.23
CA TYR A 156 -17.44 0.50 -3.97
C TYR A 156 -16.16 1.28 -3.69
N VAL A 157 -15.65 1.18 -2.47
CA VAL A 157 -14.55 2.02 -1.97
C VAL A 157 -13.33 1.19 -1.59
N ILE A 158 -12.21 1.50 -2.22
CA ILE A 158 -10.89 0.98 -1.84
C ILE A 158 -10.14 2.04 -1.03
N MET A 159 -9.80 1.71 0.21
CA MET A 159 -8.98 2.56 1.07
C MET A 159 -7.51 2.19 0.96
N LEU A 160 -6.66 3.18 0.71
CA LEU A 160 -5.20 3.06 0.77
C LEU A 160 -4.69 3.80 2.01
N THR A 161 -4.10 3.07 2.93
CA THR A 161 -3.50 3.62 4.15
C THR A 161 -2.12 3.03 4.38
N HIS A 162 -1.20 3.78 5.01
CA HIS A 162 0.12 3.22 5.29
C HIS A 162 0.06 2.15 6.40
N THR A 163 -0.65 2.41 7.51
CA THR A 163 -0.76 1.44 8.62
C THR A 163 -2.12 0.77 8.70
N PRO A 164 -2.19 -0.53 8.96
CA PRO A 164 -3.46 -1.23 9.17
C PRO A 164 -4.18 -0.79 10.45
N ASP A 165 -3.48 -0.18 11.40
CA ASP A 165 -4.07 0.27 12.66
C ASP A 165 -5.17 1.32 12.44
N TYR A 166 -5.05 2.12 11.38
CA TYR A 166 -6.02 3.16 11.05
C TYR A 166 -7.44 2.60 10.88
N VAL A 167 -7.58 1.44 10.21
CA VAL A 167 -8.90 0.86 9.95
C VAL A 167 -9.58 0.27 11.19
N GLU A 168 -8.85 0.15 12.29
CA GLU A 168 -9.40 -0.27 13.58
C GLU A 168 -9.63 0.92 14.52
N ASP A 169 -8.79 1.97 14.42
CA ASP A 169 -8.81 3.13 15.29
C ASP A 169 -9.87 4.15 14.92
N VAL A 170 -10.22 4.19 13.64
CA VAL A 170 -11.08 5.20 13.03
C VAL A 170 -12.30 4.50 12.45
N ASP A 171 -13.45 5.14 12.54
CA ASP A 171 -14.63 4.71 11.79
C ASP A 171 -14.36 4.88 10.30
N VAL A 172 -14.26 3.75 9.61
CA VAL A 172 -14.02 3.66 8.17
C VAL A 172 -15.21 3.04 7.45
N SER A 173 -16.43 3.23 7.98
CA SER A 173 -17.67 2.85 7.31
C SER A 173 -17.67 3.32 5.85
N ASN A 174 -18.39 2.62 4.99
CA ASN A 174 -18.35 2.79 3.53
C ASN A 174 -16.96 2.51 2.91
N THR A 175 -16.24 1.51 3.45
CA THR A 175 -15.02 0.96 2.85
C THR A 175 -15.22 -0.52 2.59
N ASP A 176 -15.02 -0.96 1.33
CA ASP A 176 -15.17 -2.37 0.93
C ASP A 176 -13.87 -3.15 1.05
N LEU A 177 -12.74 -2.49 0.82
CA LEU A 177 -11.42 -3.09 0.91
C LEU A 177 -10.39 -2.06 1.37
N ALA A 178 -9.57 -2.39 2.34
CA ALA A 178 -8.41 -1.60 2.72
C ALA A 178 -7.09 -2.29 2.34
N LEU A 179 -6.11 -1.49 1.89
CA LEU A 179 -4.75 -1.94 1.60
C LEU A 179 -3.78 -1.20 2.51
N ALA A 180 -2.90 -1.93 3.20
CA ALA A 180 -1.96 -1.38 4.17
C ALA A 180 -0.57 -2.03 4.12
N GLY A 181 0.45 -1.27 4.52
CA GLY A 181 1.83 -1.69 4.68
C GLY A 181 2.28 -1.68 6.13
N HIS A 182 3.42 -1.00 6.39
CA HIS A 182 4.00 -0.65 7.68
C HIS A 182 4.54 -1.80 8.52
N THR A 183 3.86 -2.92 8.60
CA THR A 183 4.16 -4.02 9.54
C THR A 183 5.34 -4.88 9.12
N HIS A 184 5.71 -4.84 7.83
CA HIS A 184 6.73 -5.70 7.23
C HIS A 184 6.53 -7.21 7.46
N GLY A 185 5.33 -7.64 7.86
CA GLY A 185 5.08 -8.99 8.36
C GLY A 185 5.94 -9.36 9.57
N GLY A 186 6.37 -8.33 10.35
CA GLY A 186 7.31 -8.48 11.44
C GLY A 186 8.77 -8.68 11.04
N GLN A 187 9.09 -8.70 9.73
CA GLN A 187 10.41 -8.96 9.11
C GLN A 187 11.05 -10.30 9.49
N ILE A 188 11.03 -10.67 10.76
CA ILE A 188 11.51 -11.94 11.28
C ILE A 188 10.33 -12.66 11.89
N SER A 189 9.96 -13.78 11.30
CA SER A 189 8.89 -14.63 11.80
C SER A 189 9.39 -16.06 11.95
N PHE A 190 8.92 -16.74 12.95
CA PHE A 190 9.14 -18.17 13.11
C PHE A 190 7.90 -18.90 12.60
N PHE A 191 8.04 -19.51 11.42
CA PHE A 191 6.98 -20.24 10.72
C PHE A 191 5.67 -19.45 10.49
N GLY A 192 5.77 -18.11 10.35
CA GLY A 192 4.61 -17.24 10.14
C GLY A 192 3.69 -17.05 11.36
N ARG A 193 4.10 -17.57 12.54
CA ARG A 193 3.26 -17.56 13.76
C ARG A 193 3.78 -16.66 14.87
N TYR A 194 5.07 -16.57 15.02
CA TYR A 194 5.69 -15.76 16.07
C TYR A 194 6.66 -14.75 15.47
N THR A 195 6.55 -13.50 15.87
CA THR A 195 7.48 -12.43 15.53
C THR A 195 7.85 -11.63 16.77
N PRO A 196 9.13 -11.26 16.95
CA PRO A 196 9.56 -10.42 18.06
C PRO A 196 9.12 -8.96 17.93
N ALA A 197 8.67 -8.53 16.74
CA ALA A 197 8.21 -7.17 16.48
C ALA A 197 6.94 -7.18 15.62
N HIS A 198 5.88 -6.54 16.10
CA HIS A 198 4.61 -6.52 15.38
C HIS A 198 4.42 -5.27 14.53
N PHE A 199 4.99 -4.12 14.92
CA PHE A 199 4.82 -2.81 14.29
C PHE A 199 3.35 -2.33 14.18
N SER A 200 2.42 -3.06 14.76
CA SER A 200 1.02 -2.72 14.94
C SER A 200 0.69 -2.77 16.43
N LYS A 201 -0.12 -1.86 16.92
CA LYS A 201 -0.60 -1.86 18.31
C LYS A 201 -1.58 -3.02 18.59
N TYR A 202 -2.13 -3.62 17.54
CA TYR A 202 -2.98 -4.81 17.61
C TYR A 202 -2.20 -6.13 17.48
N GLY A 203 -0.88 -6.07 17.53
CA GLY A 203 0.00 -7.24 17.57
C GLY A 203 -0.12 -8.10 16.31
N SER A 204 -0.24 -9.41 16.51
CA SER A 204 -0.30 -10.38 15.40
C SER A 204 -1.60 -10.31 14.59
N ARG A 205 -2.66 -9.65 15.10
CA ARG A 205 -3.92 -9.50 14.39
C ARG A 205 -3.72 -8.84 13.02
N PHE A 206 -2.93 -7.75 12.98
CA PHE A 206 -2.66 -7.00 11.77
C PHE A 206 -1.22 -7.17 11.28
N LEU A 207 -0.68 -8.38 11.36
CA LEU A 207 0.70 -8.63 10.98
C LEU A 207 0.91 -8.67 9.45
N SER A 208 0.15 -9.49 8.74
CA SER A 208 0.21 -9.62 7.28
C SER A 208 -0.96 -10.42 6.71
N GLY A 209 -1.20 -10.29 5.42
CA GLY A 209 -2.23 -11.06 4.70
C GLY A 209 -3.60 -10.42 4.79
N LEU A 210 -4.62 -11.15 4.35
CA LEU A 210 -6.01 -10.72 4.48
C LEU A 210 -6.46 -10.86 5.92
N LYS A 211 -6.95 -9.79 6.48
CA LYS A 211 -7.49 -9.65 7.84
C LYS A 211 -8.82 -8.91 7.78
N TYR A 212 -9.49 -8.84 8.93
CA TYR A 212 -10.72 -8.08 9.07
C TYR A 212 -10.63 -7.20 10.31
N ASN A 213 -11.10 -5.96 10.21
CA ASN A 213 -11.24 -5.09 11.38
C ASN A 213 -12.43 -5.56 12.25
N SER A 214 -12.69 -4.88 13.35
CA SER A 214 -13.79 -5.23 14.27
C SER A 214 -15.19 -5.02 13.64
N ALA A 215 -15.31 -4.20 12.61
CA ALA A 215 -16.53 -3.97 11.85
C ALA A 215 -16.70 -4.95 10.67
N GLY A 216 -15.75 -5.87 10.45
CA GLY A 216 -15.81 -6.85 9.36
C GLY A 216 -15.24 -6.37 8.03
N ILE A 217 -14.61 -5.19 7.96
CA ILE A 217 -14.02 -4.65 6.75
C ILE A 217 -12.72 -5.39 6.44
N PRO A 218 -12.55 -5.94 5.21
CA PRO A 218 -11.34 -6.65 4.81
C PRO A 218 -10.15 -5.69 4.66
N VAL A 219 -9.01 -6.12 5.19
CA VAL A 219 -7.73 -5.39 5.12
C VAL A 219 -6.65 -6.32 4.61
N ILE A 220 -6.04 -6.01 3.47
CA ILE A 220 -4.87 -6.71 2.96
C ILE A 220 -3.61 -5.97 3.41
N ILE A 221 -2.76 -6.67 4.16
CA ILE A 221 -1.54 -6.12 4.74
C ILE A 221 -0.35 -6.77 4.05
N THR A 222 0.48 -5.97 3.37
CA THR A 222 1.69 -6.48 2.70
C THR A 222 2.88 -6.61 3.64
N ASN A 223 3.77 -7.56 3.32
CA ASN A 223 5.09 -7.62 3.97
C ASN A 223 6.04 -6.51 3.51
N GLY A 224 5.67 -5.74 2.49
CA GLY A 224 6.52 -4.69 1.94
C GLY A 224 7.72 -5.19 1.14
N ILE A 225 8.40 -4.25 0.49
CA ILE A 225 9.52 -4.51 -0.43
C ILE A 225 10.87 -4.49 0.30
N GLY A 226 11.15 -3.42 1.04
CA GLY A 226 12.40 -3.17 1.75
C GLY A 226 12.43 -3.77 3.14
N THR A 227 13.29 -3.23 3.97
CA THR A 227 13.46 -3.61 5.38
C THR A 227 13.51 -2.37 6.26
N SER A 228 12.98 -2.47 7.48
CA SER A 228 13.09 -1.45 8.51
C SER A 228 14.03 -1.90 9.63
N ARG A 229 14.67 -0.99 10.32
CA ARG A 229 15.60 -1.18 11.46
C ARG A 229 16.80 -2.10 11.19
N LYS A 230 16.58 -3.37 10.86
CA LYS A 230 17.62 -4.37 10.53
C LYS A 230 17.36 -4.92 9.13
N ASP A 231 18.42 -5.06 8.38
CA ASP A 231 18.37 -5.55 7.01
C ASP A 231 18.26 -7.08 6.91
N ILE A 232 17.33 -7.67 7.65
CA ILE A 232 17.11 -9.11 7.71
C ILE A 232 15.63 -9.39 7.54
N ARG A 233 15.32 -10.33 6.65
CA ARG A 233 14.01 -10.97 6.56
C ARG A 233 14.17 -12.47 6.77
N LEU A 234 13.36 -13.05 7.65
CA LEU A 234 13.35 -14.48 7.91
C LEU A 234 11.89 -14.97 7.92
N PHE A 235 11.56 -15.89 7.01
CA PHE A 235 10.20 -16.41 6.75
C PHE A 235 9.14 -15.36 6.40
N THR A 236 9.54 -14.12 6.14
CA THR A 236 8.70 -13.01 5.68
C THR A 236 9.29 -12.43 4.40
N PRO A 237 9.15 -13.11 3.26
CA PRO A 237 9.70 -12.62 2.00
C PRO A 237 9.10 -11.26 1.64
N SER A 238 9.90 -10.43 0.96
CA SER A 238 9.37 -9.23 0.32
C SER A 238 8.30 -9.61 -0.70
N GLU A 239 7.27 -8.80 -0.83
CA GLU A 239 6.17 -9.12 -1.74
C GLU A 239 5.55 -7.89 -2.40
N ILE A 240 5.03 -8.12 -3.60
CA ILE A 240 4.01 -7.30 -4.23
C ILE A 240 2.69 -8.04 -4.04
N VAL A 241 1.65 -7.32 -3.66
CA VAL A 241 0.29 -7.86 -3.61
C VAL A 241 -0.38 -7.62 -4.96
N LEU A 242 -1.05 -8.62 -5.49
CA LEU A 242 -1.95 -8.51 -6.63
C LEU A 242 -3.37 -8.81 -6.16
N VAL A 243 -4.22 -7.80 -6.17
CA VAL A 243 -5.65 -7.94 -5.90
C VAL A 243 -6.36 -8.08 -7.22
N ILE A 244 -7.31 -9.02 -7.29
CA ILE A 244 -8.25 -9.16 -8.40
C ILE A 244 -9.64 -8.97 -7.81
N LEU A 245 -10.33 -7.98 -8.31
CA LEU A 245 -11.70 -7.66 -7.93
C LEU A 245 -12.67 -8.52 -8.68
#